data_3fbea8f10fa31748144de85edcb2d2ac
#
_entry.id   3fbea8f10fa31748144de85edcb2d2ac
#
_cell.length_a   1.000
_cell.length_b   1.000
_cell.length_c   1.000
_cell.angle_alpha   90.00
_cell.angle_beta   90.00
_cell.angle_gamma   90.00
#
_symmetry.space_group_name_H-M   'P 1'
#
loop_
_entity.id
_entity.type
_entity.pdbx_description
1 polymer ?
#
loop_
_entity_poly.entity_id
_entity_poly.type
_entity_poly.pdbx_seq_one_letter_code
_entity_poly.pdbx_strand_id
1 'polypeptide(L)'
;MIPEIIRNTIFIGCGSFIGGAARYLISVAMKAMSKGFPWGTLVVNLVGCLVIGLLWGFFSKNSSESSSWALFMTVGICGGFTTFSTFSKEALIMLQAGNFMSLLAYVAISVIAGIALVAAGYYLVRI
;
A
#
# COMPACT_ATOMS: atom_id res chain seq x y z
N MET A 1 -21.52 -19.97 2.32
CA MET A 1 -21.01 -18.75 2.97
C MET A 1 -19.76 -18.97 3.80
N ILE A 2 -19.80 -19.86 4.80
CA ILE A 2 -18.62 -20.14 5.63
C ILE A 2 -17.44 -20.69 4.82
N PRO A 3 -17.64 -21.68 3.90
CA PRO A 3 -16.54 -22.12 3.04
C PRO A 3 -15.95 -21.01 2.17
N GLU A 4 -16.79 -20.10 1.71
CA GLU A 4 -16.33 -18.95 0.93
C GLU A 4 -15.48 -18.00 1.78
N ILE A 5 -15.90 -17.73 3.00
CA ILE A 5 -15.16 -16.89 3.94
C ILE A 5 -13.80 -17.50 4.24
N ILE A 6 -13.77 -18.81 4.48
CA ILE A 6 -12.52 -19.52 4.77
C ILE A 6 -11.59 -19.46 3.58
N ARG A 7 -12.09 -19.74 2.37
CA ARG A 7 -11.31 -19.68 1.15
C ARG A 7 -10.72 -18.28 0.93
N ASN A 8 -11.56 -17.26 1.05
CA ASN A 8 -11.11 -15.89 0.85
C ASN A 8 -10.09 -15.48 1.90
N THR A 9 -10.25 -15.91 3.14
CA THR A 9 -9.30 -15.65 4.22
C THR A 9 -7.94 -16.24 3.90
N ILE A 10 -7.90 -17.46 3.37
CA ILE A 10 -6.65 -18.12 2.99
C ILE A 10 -6.00 -17.38 1.83
N PHE A 11 -6.76 -16.98 0.82
CA PHE A 11 -6.24 -16.21 -0.31
C PHE A 11 -5.65 -14.88 0.17
N ILE A 12 -6.37 -14.17 1.02
CA ILE A 12 -5.91 -12.88 1.57
C ILE A 12 -4.64 -13.09 2.41
N GLY A 13 -4.62 -14.13 3.25
CA GLY A 13 -3.46 -14.43 4.08
C GLY A 13 -2.21 -14.71 3.27
N CYS A 14 -2.35 -15.51 2.20
CA CYS A 14 -1.22 -15.79 1.30
C CYS A 14 -0.75 -14.51 0.60
N GLY A 15 -1.68 -13.68 0.14
CA GLY A 15 -1.34 -12.39 -0.46
C GLY A 15 -0.64 -11.47 0.52
N SER A 16 -1.13 -11.40 1.76
CA SER A 16 -0.53 -10.57 2.81
C SER A 16 0.89 -11.01 3.13
N PHE A 17 1.13 -12.32 3.12
CA PHE A 17 2.49 -12.86 3.30
C PHE A 17 3.41 -12.33 2.20
N ILE A 18 2.99 -12.43 0.95
CA ILE A 18 3.78 -11.96 -0.19
C ILE A 18 4.00 -10.44 -0.11
N GLY A 19 2.93 -9.68 0.12
CA GLY A 19 3.01 -8.23 0.20
C GLY A 19 3.87 -7.75 1.35
N GLY A 20 3.70 -8.32 2.54
CA GLY A 20 4.48 -7.96 3.71
C GLY A 20 5.96 -8.31 3.56
N ALA A 21 6.26 -9.46 2.97
CA ALA A 21 7.64 -9.86 2.69
C ALA A 21 8.29 -8.91 1.68
N ALA A 22 7.57 -8.57 0.61
CA ALA A 22 8.08 -7.62 -0.39
C ALA A 22 8.34 -6.25 0.23
N ARG A 23 7.43 -5.77 1.09
CA ARG A 23 7.61 -4.49 1.79
C ARG A 23 8.87 -4.52 2.64
N TYR A 24 9.08 -5.60 3.38
CA TYR A 24 10.27 -5.73 4.22
C TYR A 24 11.55 -5.69 3.38
N LEU A 25 11.58 -6.42 2.28
CA LEU A 25 12.75 -6.46 1.41
C LEU A 25 13.07 -5.08 0.81
N ILE A 26 12.05 -4.34 0.40
CA ILE A 26 12.25 -2.98 -0.11
C ILE A 26 12.74 -2.06 1.01
N SER A 27 12.20 -2.19 2.22
CA SER A 27 12.65 -1.41 3.36
C SER A 27 14.13 -1.65 3.65
N VAL A 28 14.59 -2.90 3.58
CA VAL A 28 15.99 -3.24 3.78
C VAL A 28 16.84 -2.64 2.65
N ALA A 29 16.39 -2.76 1.41
CA ALA A 29 17.13 -2.23 0.26
C ALA A 29 17.27 -0.71 0.30
N MET A 30 16.26 -0.01 0.84
CA MET A 30 16.24 1.44 0.89
C MET A 30 16.72 2.02 2.23
N LYS A 31 17.19 1.19 3.13
CA LYS A 31 17.57 1.62 4.48
C LYS A 31 18.65 2.70 4.46
N ALA A 32 19.64 2.57 3.60
CA ALA A 32 20.72 3.54 3.50
C ALA A 32 20.24 4.91 3.02
N MET A 33 19.19 4.93 2.18
CA MET A 33 18.60 6.16 1.64
C MET A 33 17.60 6.79 2.59
N SER A 34 17.17 6.07 3.61
CA SER A 34 16.08 6.49 4.49
C SER A 34 16.56 7.22 5.74
N LYS A 35 17.78 7.74 5.73
CA LYS A 35 18.31 8.53 6.84
C LYS A 35 17.67 9.91 6.82
N GLY A 36 17.00 10.23 7.91
CA GLY A 36 16.35 11.53 8.08
C GLY A 36 14.99 11.66 7.41
N PHE A 37 14.70 10.85 6.38
CA PHE A 37 13.40 10.85 5.73
C PHE A 37 13.03 9.41 5.36
N PRO A 38 11.79 8.96 5.64
CA PRO A 38 11.41 7.55 5.45
C PRO A 38 11.04 7.22 3.99
N TRP A 39 12.03 7.25 3.11
CA TRP A 39 11.83 6.99 1.68
C TRP A 39 11.26 5.60 1.41
N GLY A 40 11.69 4.59 2.18
CA GLY A 40 11.21 3.21 1.99
C GLY A 40 9.71 3.10 2.16
N THR A 41 9.18 3.62 3.25
CA THR A 41 7.75 3.60 3.52
C THR A 41 6.97 4.42 2.49
N LEU A 42 7.49 5.61 2.14
CA LEU A 42 6.84 6.44 1.14
C LEU A 42 6.73 5.71 -0.19
N VAL A 43 7.81 5.09 -0.64
CA VAL A 43 7.84 4.38 -1.93
C VAL A 43 6.86 3.20 -1.91
N VAL A 44 6.88 2.34 -0.86
CA VAL A 44 5.98 1.18 -0.84
C VAL A 44 4.52 1.62 -0.79
N ASN A 45 4.21 2.67 -0.03
CA ASN A 45 2.83 3.14 0.04
C ASN A 45 2.36 3.76 -1.28
N LEU A 46 3.21 4.55 -1.94
CA LEU A 46 2.85 5.16 -3.24
C LEU A 46 2.75 4.11 -4.35
N VAL A 47 3.68 3.17 -4.41
CA VAL A 47 3.61 2.07 -5.38
C VAL A 47 2.36 1.23 -5.12
N GLY A 48 2.08 0.92 -3.86
CA GLY A 48 0.88 0.17 -3.48
C GLY A 48 -0.40 0.91 -3.85
N CYS A 49 -0.42 2.23 -3.72
CA CYS A 49 -1.57 3.04 -4.12
C CYS A 49 -1.81 2.96 -5.63
N LEU A 50 -0.76 3.05 -6.41
CA LEU A 50 -0.89 2.91 -7.86
C LEU A 50 -1.39 1.52 -8.23
N VAL A 51 -0.80 0.48 -7.64
CA VAL A 51 -1.17 -0.90 -7.94
C VAL A 51 -2.60 -1.20 -7.54
N ILE A 52 -3.05 -0.75 -6.34
CA ILE A 52 -4.44 -1.00 -5.95
C ILE A 52 -5.42 -0.24 -6.84
N GLY A 53 -5.04 0.94 -7.32
CA GLY A 53 -5.86 1.66 -8.28
C GLY A 53 -6.04 0.90 -9.58
N LEU A 54 -4.93 0.37 -10.12
CA LEU A 54 -4.94 -0.45 -11.33
C LEU A 54 -5.81 -1.70 -11.15
N LEU A 55 -5.62 -2.41 -10.03
CA LEU A 55 -6.36 -3.64 -9.75
C LEU A 55 -7.84 -3.36 -9.53
N TRP A 56 -8.16 -2.32 -8.77
CA TRP A 56 -9.56 -1.94 -8.54
C TRP A 56 -10.24 -1.57 -9.85
N GLY A 57 -9.59 -0.78 -10.68
CA GLY A 57 -10.13 -0.42 -11.99
C GLY A 57 -10.37 -1.64 -12.86
N PHE A 58 -9.42 -2.57 -12.87
CA PHE A 58 -9.52 -3.81 -13.65
C PHE A 58 -10.65 -4.72 -13.15
N PHE A 59 -10.68 -5.00 -11.85
CA PHE A 59 -11.68 -5.92 -11.30
C PHE A 59 -13.07 -5.32 -11.31
N SER A 60 -13.24 -4.01 -11.08
CA SER A 60 -14.56 -3.38 -11.15
C SER A 60 -15.06 -3.35 -12.59
N LYS A 61 -14.18 -3.13 -13.55
CA LYS A 61 -14.56 -3.14 -14.97
C LYS A 61 -15.09 -4.51 -15.39
N ASN A 62 -14.55 -5.57 -14.82
CA ASN A 62 -14.93 -6.96 -15.14
C ASN A 62 -15.96 -7.53 -14.16
N SER A 63 -16.51 -6.71 -13.26
CA SER A 63 -17.49 -7.11 -12.24
C SER A 63 -17.02 -8.29 -11.39
N SER A 64 -15.72 -8.34 -11.07
CA SER A 64 -15.10 -9.44 -10.35
C SER A 64 -14.39 -9.01 -9.07
N GLU A 65 -14.83 -7.90 -8.47
CA GLU A 65 -14.18 -7.30 -7.30
C GLU A 65 -14.19 -8.21 -6.07
N SER A 66 -15.19 -9.07 -5.94
CA SER A 66 -15.33 -9.96 -4.79
C SER A 66 -14.77 -11.36 -5.03
N SER A 67 -14.14 -11.60 -6.17
CA SER A 67 -13.53 -12.90 -6.45
C SER A 67 -12.36 -13.15 -5.50
N SER A 68 -12.04 -14.42 -5.25
CA SER A 68 -10.91 -14.76 -4.39
C SER A 68 -9.59 -14.19 -4.91
N TRP A 69 -9.41 -14.17 -6.22
CA TRP A 69 -8.20 -13.61 -6.84
C TRP A 69 -8.11 -12.08 -6.68
N ALA A 70 -9.26 -11.39 -6.80
CA ALA A 70 -9.30 -9.95 -6.56
C ALA A 70 -8.92 -9.65 -5.12
N LEU A 71 -9.48 -10.39 -4.17
CA LEU A 71 -9.17 -10.22 -2.75
C LEU A 71 -7.72 -10.57 -2.44
N PHE A 72 -7.18 -11.61 -3.07
CA PHE A 72 -5.79 -12.00 -2.93
C PHE A 72 -4.85 -10.84 -3.33
N MET A 73 -5.12 -10.21 -4.46
CA MET A 73 -4.28 -9.14 -4.97
C MET A 73 -4.49 -7.82 -4.25
N THR A 74 -5.74 -7.42 -4.01
CA THR A 74 -6.05 -6.12 -3.43
C THR A 74 -5.89 -6.11 -1.92
N VAL A 75 -6.70 -6.87 -1.21
CA VAL A 75 -6.65 -6.90 0.26
C VAL A 75 -5.39 -7.62 0.73
N GLY A 76 -5.01 -8.70 0.04
CA GLY A 76 -3.84 -9.49 0.41
C GLY A 76 -2.54 -8.80 0.05
N ILE A 77 -2.16 -8.82 -1.22
CA ILE A 77 -0.84 -8.31 -1.64
C ILE A 77 -0.71 -6.83 -1.36
N CYS A 78 -1.61 -6.00 -1.87
CA CYS A 78 -1.51 -4.55 -1.67
C CYS A 78 -1.69 -4.17 -0.21
N GLY A 79 -2.62 -4.81 0.49
CA GLY A 79 -2.85 -4.55 1.92
C GLY A 79 -1.64 -4.89 2.78
N GLY A 80 -0.95 -5.99 2.47
CA GLY A 80 0.28 -6.36 3.18
C GLY A 80 1.48 -5.53 2.77
N PHE A 81 1.51 -5.08 1.53
CA PHE A 81 2.61 -4.29 0.98
C PHE A 81 2.64 -2.87 1.53
N THR A 82 1.48 -2.25 1.70
CA THR A 82 1.36 -0.88 2.24
C THR A 82 1.24 -0.90 3.76
N THR A 83 1.53 0.21 4.40
CA THR A 83 1.49 0.26 5.87
C THR A 83 1.16 1.65 6.39
N PHE A 84 0.05 1.76 7.09
CA PHE A 84 -0.30 2.97 7.82
C PHE A 84 0.40 3.03 9.18
N SER A 85 0.58 1.88 9.83
CA SER A 85 1.18 1.85 11.17
C SER A 85 2.64 2.30 11.17
N THR A 86 3.43 1.85 10.19
CA THR A 86 4.82 2.29 10.07
C THR A 86 4.89 3.78 9.70
N PHE A 87 4.01 4.23 8.81
CA PHE A 87 3.89 5.64 8.45
C PHE A 87 3.61 6.49 9.71
N SER A 88 2.67 6.08 10.54
CA SER A 88 2.31 6.80 11.75
C SER A 88 3.45 6.83 12.76
N LYS A 89 4.17 5.72 12.91
CA LYS A 89 5.33 5.64 13.79
C LYS A 89 6.43 6.59 13.33
N GLU A 90 6.73 6.58 12.04
CA GLU A 90 7.76 7.45 11.48
C GLU A 90 7.40 8.92 11.58
N ALA A 91 6.11 9.24 11.38
CA ALA A 91 5.63 10.61 11.56
C ALA A 91 5.82 11.08 13.00
N LEU A 92 5.55 10.22 13.98
CA LEU A 92 5.77 10.56 15.39
C LEU A 92 7.26 10.77 15.68
N ILE A 93 8.12 9.94 15.10
CA ILE A 93 9.58 10.12 15.27
C ILE A 93 10.03 11.49 14.76
N MET A 94 9.53 11.91 13.60
CA MET A 94 9.83 13.23 13.05
C MET A 94 9.33 14.35 13.96
N LEU A 95 8.13 14.18 14.51
CA LEU A 95 7.54 15.16 15.42
C LEU A 95 8.39 15.29 16.68
N GLN A 96 8.82 14.16 17.26
CA GLN A 96 9.65 14.15 18.46
C GLN A 96 11.03 14.75 18.19
N ALA A 97 11.55 14.62 17.00
CA ALA A 97 12.84 15.19 16.61
C ALA A 97 12.75 16.67 16.24
N GLY A 98 11.54 17.23 16.18
CA GLY A 98 11.35 18.63 15.82
C GLY A 98 11.45 18.91 14.32
N ASN A 99 11.45 17.88 13.48
CA ASN A 99 11.57 18.01 12.02
C ASN A 99 10.19 18.27 11.41
N PHE A 100 9.61 19.43 11.71
CA PHE A 100 8.22 19.72 11.33
C PHE A 100 8.04 19.86 9.81
N MET A 101 9.00 20.43 9.10
CA MET A 101 8.89 20.55 7.64
C MET A 101 8.94 19.20 6.94
N SER A 102 9.83 18.31 7.39
CA SER A 102 9.90 16.94 6.87
C SER A 102 8.62 16.18 7.18
N LEU A 103 8.09 16.35 8.39
CA LEU A 103 6.83 15.73 8.80
C LEU A 103 5.69 16.20 7.90
N LEU A 104 5.56 17.51 7.72
CA LEU A 104 4.51 18.09 6.89
C LEU A 104 4.60 17.57 5.45
N ALA A 105 5.81 17.56 4.88
CA ALA A 105 6.04 17.04 3.54
C ALA A 105 5.69 15.56 3.44
N TYR A 106 6.10 14.76 4.42
CA TYR A 106 5.85 13.32 4.42
C TYR A 106 4.35 13.01 4.45
N VAL A 107 3.62 13.66 5.35
CA VAL A 107 2.17 13.48 5.47
C VAL A 107 1.46 13.98 4.21
N ALA A 108 1.79 15.18 3.75
CA ALA A 108 1.14 15.77 2.57
C ALA A 108 1.36 14.93 1.31
N ILE A 109 2.60 14.53 1.06
CA ILE A 109 2.93 13.72 -0.12
C ILE A 109 2.26 12.36 -0.01
N SER A 110 2.30 11.71 1.16
CA SER A 110 1.69 10.41 1.35
C SER A 110 0.20 10.44 1.06
N VAL A 111 -0.52 11.44 1.59
CA VAL A 111 -1.97 11.52 1.43
C VAL A 111 -2.34 11.98 0.01
N ILE A 112 -1.77 13.09 -0.44
CA ILE A 112 -2.15 13.69 -1.72
C ILE A 112 -1.71 12.82 -2.89
N ALA A 113 -0.43 12.45 -2.92
CA ALA A 113 0.08 11.61 -4.00
C ALA A 113 -0.49 10.20 -3.93
N GLY A 114 -0.74 9.68 -2.73
CA GLY A 114 -1.36 8.37 -2.56
C GLY A 114 -2.74 8.32 -3.20
N ILE A 115 -3.60 9.26 -2.85
CA ILE A 115 -4.96 9.32 -3.41
C ILE A 115 -4.89 9.57 -4.92
N ALA A 116 -4.01 10.46 -5.37
CA ALA A 116 -3.85 10.76 -6.79
C ALA A 116 -3.40 9.53 -7.58
N LEU A 117 -2.51 8.71 -7.01
CA LEU A 117 -2.03 7.50 -7.67
C LEU A 117 -3.11 6.41 -7.72
N VAL A 118 -3.94 6.27 -6.68
CA VAL A 118 -5.08 5.37 -6.73
C VAL A 118 -6.02 5.79 -7.86
N ALA A 119 -6.33 7.08 -7.94
CA ALA A 119 -7.19 7.61 -9.00
C ALA A 119 -6.57 7.40 -10.38
N ALA A 120 -5.28 7.68 -10.52
CA ALA A 120 -4.57 7.50 -11.79
C ALA A 120 -4.62 6.05 -12.25
N GLY A 121 -4.34 5.11 -11.34
CA GLY A 121 -4.40 3.69 -11.66
C GLY A 121 -5.81 3.25 -12.05
N TYR A 122 -6.79 3.67 -11.28
CA TYR A 122 -8.19 3.31 -11.53
C TYR A 122 -8.65 3.79 -12.92
N TYR A 123 -8.45 5.06 -13.21
CA TYR A 123 -8.92 5.61 -14.49
C TYR A 123 -8.07 5.16 -15.68
N LEU A 124 -6.80 4.88 -15.46
CA LEU A 124 -5.92 4.42 -16.56
C LEU A 124 -6.43 3.13 -17.19
N VAL A 125 -6.89 2.18 -16.38
CA VAL A 125 -7.38 0.89 -16.90
C VAL A 125 -8.82 0.96 -17.38
N ARG A 126 -9.54 2.04 -17.09
CA ARG A 126 -10.91 2.21 -17.54
C ARG A 126 -11.02 3.00 -18.85
N ILE A 127 -9.92 3.50 -19.36
CA ILE A 127 -9.88 4.10 -20.68
C ILE A 127 -9.90 2.99 -21.74
#